data_3e5c26779484d8ca2a0897632389a432
#
_entry.id   3e5c26779484d8ca2a0897632389a432
#
_cell.length_a   1.000
_cell.length_b   1.000
_cell.length_c   1.000
_cell.angle_alpha   90.00
_cell.angle_beta   90.00
_cell.angle_gamma   90.00
#
_symmetry.space_group_name_H-M   'P 1'
#
loop_
_entity.id
_entity.type
_entity.pdbx_description
1 polymer ?
#
loop_
_entity_poly.entity_id
_entity_poly.type
_entity_poly.pdbx_seq_one_letter_code
_entity_poly.pdbx_strand_id
1 'polypeptide(L)'
;RYRIKKYKPEKILYVVGNEQSLHFDQLFAIAKLLGIEGAELMHIKYGLVLGEGGKKLATREGRTVLADEVIAKSVDLAKEIVSKKNAELNEKEKNKIAEAVGIGAVKYANLKENRHSDIVFDWAKMLDFTGDSAPYLQYTYTRLQSILVKAGRVKKTDFQKLSSEVEFHIIRKLIEFPDELVRSAEGYAVNNIANYAYTLANLLNKFYESTPILKEENTERRAALLGLIEASAAVLQKALSILGIKTLERI
;
A
#
# COMPACT_ATOMS: atom_id res chain seq x y z
N ARG A 1 12.32 -27.71 15.94
CA ARG A 1 13.76 -28.01 16.09
C ARG A 1 14.54 -27.80 14.80
N TYR A 2 14.07 -28.38 13.64
CA TYR A 2 14.80 -28.25 12.35
C TYR A 2 15.02 -26.80 11.93
N ARG A 3 13.97 -25.93 11.97
CA ARG A 3 14.06 -24.52 11.57
C ARG A 3 15.06 -23.76 12.44
N ILE A 4 14.99 -23.92 13.76
CA ILE A 4 15.90 -23.27 14.72
C ILE A 4 17.34 -23.70 14.48
N LYS A 5 17.59 -25.01 14.34
CA LYS A 5 18.93 -25.53 14.08
C LYS A 5 19.52 -25.06 12.75
N LYS A 6 18.70 -25.04 11.67
CA LYS A 6 19.14 -24.71 10.31
C LYS A 6 19.30 -23.20 10.09
N TYR A 7 18.34 -22.40 10.53
CA TYR A 7 18.27 -20.96 10.21
C TYR A 7 18.68 -20.05 11.36
N LYS A 8 18.79 -20.58 12.58
CA LYS A 8 19.13 -19.83 13.81
C LYS A 8 18.35 -18.49 13.91
N PRO A 9 17.02 -18.48 13.74
CA PRO A 9 16.22 -17.28 13.75
C PRO A 9 16.06 -16.75 15.16
N GLU A 10 15.97 -15.44 15.34
CA GLU A 10 15.54 -14.81 16.58
C GLU A 10 14.05 -15.03 16.81
N LYS A 11 13.25 -15.00 15.73
CA LYS A 11 11.80 -15.17 15.77
C LYS A 11 11.30 -16.09 14.64
N ILE A 12 10.24 -16.85 14.93
CA ILE A 12 9.50 -17.63 13.91
C ILE A 12 8.06 -17.14 13.94
N LEU A 13 7.64 -16.50 12.84
CA LEU A 13 6.30 -15.96 12.68
C LEU A 13 5.43 -16.98 11.92
N TYR A 14 4.33 -17.42 12.54
CA TYR A 14 3.32 -18.27 11.94
C TYR A 14 2.14 -17.40 11.50
N VAL A 15 2.11 -17.06 10.20
CA VAL A 15 1.04 -16.26 9.61
C VAL A 15 -0.11 -17.20 9.24
N VAL A 16 -1.11 -17.31 10.13
CA VAL A 16 -2.21 -18.28 10.03
C VAL A 16 -3.50 -17.66 10.55
N GLY A 17 -4.65 -18.10 10.03
CA GLY A 17 -5.96 -17.58 10.41
C GLY A 17 -6.28 -17.69 11.89
N ASN A 18 -7.11 -16.78 12.39
CA ASN A 18 -7.56 -16.72 13.79
C ASN A 18 -8.14 -18.03 14.31
N GLU A 19 -8.78 -18.80 13.43
CA GLU A 19 -9.45 -20.05 13.79
C GLU A 19 -8.50 -21.09 14.39
N GLN A 20 -7.19 -20.99 14.12
CA GLN A 20 -6.17 -21.90 14.64
C GLN A 20 -5.46 -21.40 15.90
N SER A 21 -6.00 -20.39 16.58
CA SER A 21 -5.35 -19.81 17.77
C SER A 21 -5.05 -20.87 18.85
N LEU A 22 -6.03 -21.67 19.21
CA LEU A 22 -5.85 -22.72 20.23
C LEU A 22 -4.77 -23.74 19.84
N HIS A 23 -4.70 -24.10 18.55
CA HIS A 23 -3.66 -25.00 18.06
C HIS A 23 -2.25 -24.43 18.28
N PHE A 24 -2.05 -23.14 17.96
CA PHE A 24 -0.74 -22.50 18.15
C PHE A 24 -0.41 -22.28 19.64
N ASP A 25 -1.39 -21.95 20.49
CA ASP A 25 -1.19 -21.85 21.93
C ASP A 25 -0.72 -23.21 22.50
N GLN A 26 -1.34 -24.31 22.11
CA GLN A 26 -0.93 -25.66 22.48
C GLN A 26 0.45 -26.02 21.91
N LEU A 27 0.71 -25.72 20.63
CA LEU A 27 1.98 -26.00 19.97
C LEU A 27 3.14 -25.30 20.70
N PHE A 28 2.96 -24.00 21.04
CA PHE A 28 3.99 -23.22 21.73
C PHE A 28 4.20 -23.70 23.16
N ALA A 29 3.13 -24.10 23.88
CA ALA A 29 3.23 -24.70 25.20
C ALA A 29 4.02 -26.01 25.16
N ILE A 30 3.74 -26.90 24.18
CA ILE A 30 4.47 -28.14 23.97
C ILE A 30 5.94 -27.87 23.61
N ALA A 31 6.20 -26.91 22.75
CA ALA A 31 7.56 -26.54 22.39
C ALA A 31 8.39 -26.14 23.62
N LYS A 32 7.79 -25.31 24.51
CA LYS A 32 8.41 -24.92 25.79
C LYS A 32 8.66 -26.12 26.71
N LEU A 33 7.69 -27.02 26.87
CA LEU A 33 7.86 -28.25 27.67
C LEU A 33 8.95 -29.19 27.12
N LEU A 34 9.16 -29.21 25.82
CA LEU A 34 10.21 -30.00 25.16
C LEU A 34 11.58 -29.30 25.15
N GLY A 35 11.73 -28.16 25.85
CA GLY A 35 12.97 -27.39 25.86
C GLY A 35 13.40 -26.92 24.47
N ILE A 36 12.44 -26.58 23.59
CA ILE A 36 12.75 -26.01 22.29
C ILE A 36 12.96 -24.52 22.48
N GLU A 37 14.24 -24.15 22.60
CA GLU A 37 14.71 -22.77 22.82
C GLU A 37 15.46 -22.24 21.60
N GLY A 38 15.81 -20.95 21.60
CA GLY A 38 16.63 -20.31 20.57
C GLY A 38 15.84 -19.52 19.54
N ALA A 39 14.51 -19.43 19.66
CA ALA A 39 13.68 -18.53 18.88
C ALA A 39 12.36 -18.19 19.58
N GLU A 40 11.92 -16.95 19.45
CA GLU A 40 10.56 -16.54 19.85
C GLU A 40 9.55 -17.09 18.83
N LEU A 41 8.52 -17.81 19.28
CA LEU A 41 7.46 -18.35 18.43
C LEU A 41 6.22 -17.47 18.55
N MET A 42 5.73 -16.95 17.39
CA MET A 42 4.60 -16.03 17.38
C MET A 42 3.55 -16.44 16.36
N HIS A 43 2.28 -16.41 16.77
CA HIS A 43 1.15 -16.56 15.85
C HIS A 43 0.66 -15.19 15.38
N ILE A 44 0.95 -14.86 14.12
CA ILE A 44 0.46 -13.65 13.45
C ILE A 44 -0.92 -13.98 12.85
N LYS A 45 -1.94 -13.70 13.65
CA LYS A 45 -3.34 -14.03 13.34
C LYS A 45 -3.91 -13.10 12.27
N TYR A 46 -4.78 -13.64 11.38
CA TYR A 46 -5.57 -12.83 10.46
C TYR A 46 -7.02 -13.34 10.36
N GLY A 47 -7.93 -12.42 10.02
CA GLY A 47 -9.34 -12.70 9.82
C GLY A 47 -9.63 -13.36 8.47
N LEU A 48 -10.91 -13.63 8.22
CA LEU A 48 -11.37 -14.24 6.97
C LEU A 48 -11.54 -13.19 5.88
N VAL A 49 -11.38 -13.63 4.62
CA VAL A 49 -11.81 -12.86 3.46
C VAL A 49 -13.20 -13.34 3.06
N LEU A 50 -14.16 -12.43 3.12
CA LEU A 50 -15.57 -12.67 2.86
C LEU A 50 -15.96 -12.04 1.51
N GLY A 51 -16.90 -12.64 0.83
CA GLY A 51 -17.53 -12.09 -0.37
C GLY A 51 -18.60 -11.04 -0.03
N GLU A 52 -19.30 -10.57 -1.06
CA GLU A 52 -20.40 -9.63 -0.93
C GLU A 52 -21.46 -10.14 0.07
N GLY A 53 -21.91 -9.24 0.95
CA GLY A 53 -22.88 -9.57 2.01
C GLY A 53 -22.29 -10.34 3.19
N GLY A 54 -20.95 -10.39 3.36
CA GLY A 54 -20.30 -11.04 4.50
C GLY A 54 -20.33 -12.57 4.48
N LYS A 55 -20.65 -13.18 3.35
CA LYS A 55 -20.65 -14.64 3.17
C LYS A 55 -19.25 -15.12 2.81
N LYS A 56 -18.92 -16.38 3.15
CA LYS A 56 -17.66 -17.00 2.72
C LYS A 56 -17.51 -16.87 1.20
N LEU A 57 -16.30 -16.53 0.74
CA LEU A 57 -15.98 -16.46 -0.68
C LEU A 57 -16.18 -17.85 -1.32
N ALA A 58 -17.28 -18.00 -2.04
CA ALA A 58 -17.62 -19.20 -2.78
C ALA A 58 -18.19 -18.84 -4.14
N THR A 59 -18.00 -19.70 -5.13
CA THR A 59 -18.67 -19.59 -6.42
C THR A 59 -20.17 -19.88 -6.26
N ARG A 60 -20.99 -19.55 -7.28
CA ARG A 60 -22.42 -19.93 -7.32
C ARG A 60 -22.63 -21.44 -7.18
N GLU A 61 -21.65 -22.26 -7.53
CA GLU A 61 -21.64 -23.73 -7.42
C GLU A 61 -21.15 -24.22 -6.05
N GLY A 62 -20.86 -23.31 -5.09
CA GLY A 62 -20.43 -23.64 -3.74
C GLY A 62 -18.94 -24.02 -3.61
N ARG A 63 -18.14 -23.94 -4.69
CA ARG A 63 -16.70 -24.19 -4.62
C ARG A 63 -15.94 -22.97 -4.06
N THR A 64 -14.83 -23.21 -3.40
CA THR A 64 -13.92 -22.16 -2.93
C THR A 64 -13.36 -21.37 -4.11
N VAL A 65 -13.37 -20.03 -4.02
CA VAL A 65 -12.72 -19.16 -5.01
C VAL A 65 -11.22 -19.18 -4.78
N LEU A 66 -10.46 -19.44 -5.83
CA LEU A 66 -9.00 -19.45 -5.78
C LEU A 66 -8.44 -18.02 -5.85
N ALA A 67 -7.29 -17.80 -5.20
CA ALA A 67 -6.62 -16.49 -5.24
C ALA A 67 -6.28 -16.05 -6.66
N ASP A 68 -5.88 -16.98 -7.54
CA ASP A 68 -5.58 -16.69 -8.94
C ASP A 68 -6.82 -16.18 -9.70
N GLU A 69 -8.01 -16.73 -9.41
CA GLU A 69 -9.28 -16.28 -10.00
C GLU A 69 -9.61 -14.83 -9.56
N VAL A 70 -9.35 -14.50 -8.29
CA VAL A 70 -9.53 -13.14 -7.75
C VAL A 70 -8.59 -12.15 -8.44
N ILE A 71 -7.32 -12.53 -8.57
CA ILE A 71 -6.29 -11.70 -9.22
C ILE A 71 -6.64 -11.49 -10.69
N ALA A 72 -6.94 -12.56 -11.43
CA ALA A 72 -7.30 -12.48 -12.85
C ALA A 72 -8.49 -11.55 -13.07
N LYS A 73 -9.57 -11.73 -12.30
CA LYS A 73 -10.75 -10.86 -12.38
C LYS A 73 -10.42 -9.39 -12.05
N SER A 74 -9.57 -9.14 -11.05
CA SER A 74 -9.15 -7.77 -10.72
C SER A 74 -8.37 -7.11 -11.86
N VAL A 75 -7.49 -7.86 -12.52
CA VAL A 75 -6.70 -7.39 -13.67
C VAL A 75 -7.62 -7.11 -14.87
N ASP A 76 -8.60 -7.96 -15.15
CA ASP A 76 -9.56 -7.77 -16.25
C ASP A 76 -10.40 -6.50 -16.02
N LEU A 77 -10.95 -6.31 -14.81
CA LEU A 77 -11.69 -5.10 -14.45
C LEU A 77 -10.81 -3.84 -14.53
N ALA A 78 -9.58 -3.94 -14.05
CA ALA A 78 -8.61 -2.84 -14.18
C ALA A 78 -8.32 -2.51 -15.65
N LYS A 79 -8.21 -3.51 -16.52
CA LYS A 79 -7.99 -3.33 -17.97
C LYS A 79 -9.15 -2.59 -18.62
N GLU A 80 -10.39 -2.90 -18.27
CA GLU A 80 -11.56 -2.17 -18.75
C GLU A 80 -11.51 -0.69 -18.38
N ILE A 81 -11.16 -0.38 -17.11
CA ILE A 81 -11.07 1.01 -16.63
C ILE A 81 -9.93 1.76 -17.33
N VAL A 82 -8.75 1.15 -17.43
CA VAL A 82 -7.57 1.73 -18.08
C VAL A 82 -7.84 1.99 -19.56
N SER A 83 -8.50 1.06 -20.26
CA SER A 83 -8.83 1.20 -21.68
C SER A 83 -9.82 2.33 -21.95
N LYS A 84 -10.76 2.56 -21.03
CA LYS A 84 -11.71 3.68 -21.13
C LYS A 84 -11.05 5.04 -20.86
N LYS A 85 -10.11 5.10 -19.90
CA LYS A 85 -9.46 6.35 -19.49
C LYS A 85 -8.30 6.75 -20.41
N ASN A 86 -7.61 5.78 -21.03
CA ASN A 86 -6.40 5.97 -21.83
C ASN A 86 -6.53 5.22 -23.16
N ALA A 87 -7.44 5.67 -24.02
CA ALA A 87 -7.70 5.02 -25.30
C ALA A 87 -6.48 5.03 -26.23
N GLU A 88 -5.59 6.02 -26.08
CA GLU A 88 -4.39 6.24 -26.90
C GLU A 88 -3.24 5.27 -26.60
N LEU A 89 -3.27 4.55 -25.48
CA LEU A 89 -2.23 3.58 -25.13
C LEU A 89 -2.35 2.32 -26.00
N ASN A 90 -1.20 1.75 -26.34
CA ASN A 90 -1.17 0.45 -27.01
C ASN A 90 -1.55 -0.68 -26.03
N GLU A 91 -1.93 -1.85 -26.57
CA GLU A 91 -2.41 -2.97 -25.77
C GLU A 91 -1.36 -3.51 -24.77
N LYS A 92 -0.07 -3.44 -25.10
CA LYS A 92 1.01 -3.87 -24.21
C LYS A 92 1.11 -2.97 -22.98
N GLU A 93 0.98 -1.67 -23.18
CA GLU A 93 0.97 -0.67 -22.09
C GLU A 93 -0.28 -0.82 -21.22
N LYS A 94 -1.46 -0.94 -21.85
CA LYS A 94 -2.73 -1.20 -21.14
C LYS A 94 -2.64 -2.44 -20.26
N ASN A 95 -2.13 -3.54 -20.79
CA ASN A 95 -1.97 -4.78 -20.03
C ASN A 95 -1.01 -4.61 -18.85
N LYS A 96 0.15 -3.95 -19.04
CA LYS A 96 1.13 -3.69 -17.96
C LYS A 96 0.53 -2.83 -16.85
N ILE A 97 -0.23 -1.80 -17.20
CA ILE A 97 -0.90 -0.92 -16.23
C ILE A 97 -2.01 -1.69 -15.53
N ALA A 98 -2.86 -2.42 -16.26
CA ALA A 98 -3.95 -3.21 -15.71
C ALA A 98 -3.46 -4.26 -14.71
N GLU A 99 -2.36 -4.96 -15.01
CA GLU A 99 -1.73 -5.90 -14.11
C GLU A 99 -1.27 -5.23 -12.81
N ALA A 100 -0.56 -4.10 -12.91
CA ALA A 100 -0.07 -3.39 -11.74
C ALA A 100 -1.21 -2.80 -10.88
N VAL A 101 -2.26 -2.28 -11.52
CA VAL A 101 -3.45 -1.73 -10.87
C VAL A 101 -4.28 -2.84 -10.22
N GLY A 102 -4.60 -3.91 -10.95
CA GLY A 102 -5.41 -5.01 -10.47
C GLY A 102 -4.76 -5.76 -9.31
N ILE A 103 -3.48 -6.14 -9.44
CA ILE A 103 -2.74 -6.79 -8.36
C ILE A 103 -2.59 -5.85 -7.16
N GLY A 104 -2.31 -4.56 -7.40
CA GLY A 104 -2.23 -3.55 -6.37
C GLY A 104 -3.54 -3.42 -5.57
N ALA A 105 -4.67 -3.40 -6.27
CA ALA A 105 -6.00 -3.31 -5.67
C ALA A 105 -6.30 -4.48 -4.71
N VAL A 106 -6.02 -5.72 -5.14
CA VAL A 106 -6.19 -6.91 -4.28
C VAL A 106 -5.28 -6.83 -3.05
N LYS A 107 -4.00 -6.49 -3.22
CA LYS A 107 -3.06 -6.37 -2.10
C LYS A 107 -3.50 -5.30 -1.11
N TYR A 108 -3.83 -4.11 -1.60
CA TYR A 108 -4.22 -3.00 -0.75
C TYR A 108 -5.49 -3.28 0.03
N ALA A 109 -6.53 -3.84 -0.61
CA ALA A 109 -7.78 -4.19 0.05
C ALA A 109 -7.58 -5.17 1.21
N ASN A 110 -6.60 -6.08 1.09
CA ASN A 110 -6.25 -6.99 2.18
C ASN A 110 -5.39 -6.32 3.26
N LEU A 111 -4.45 -5.45 2.87
CA LEU A 111 -3.44 -4.92 3.78
C LEU A 111 -3.87 -3.65 4.53
N LYS A 112 -4.88 -2.92 4.04
CA LYS A 112 -5.36 -1.70 4.70
C LYS A 112 -6.20 -1.96 5.94
N GLU A 113 -6.83 -3.11 6.02
CA GLU A 113 -7.65 -3.49 7.16
C GLU A 113 -6.79 -4.03 8.31
N ASN A 114 -7.29 -3.89 9.54
CA ASN A 114 -6.63 -4.54 10.69
C ASN A 114 -6.62 -6.05 10.46
N ARG A 115 -5.46 -6.68 10.58
CA ARG A 115 -5.29 -8.12 10.33
C ARG A 115 -6.23 -9.02 11.14
N HIS A 116 -6.73 -8.56 12.29
CA HIS A 116 -7.67 -9.33 13.12
C HIS A 116 -9.12 -9.26 12.64
N SER A 117 -9.44 -8.30 11.76
CA SER A 117 -10.78 -8.12 11.22
C SER A 117 -11.02 -9.00 10.00
N ASP A 118 -12.25 -9.43 9.82
CA ASP A 118 -12.68 -10.02 8.56
C ASP A 118 -12.78 -8.94 7.48
N ILE A 119 -12.40 -9.29 6.26
CA ILE A 119 -12.35 -8.37 5.12
C ILE A 119 -13.52 -8.72 4.19
N VAL A 120 -14.38 -7.74 3.91
CA VAL A 120 -15.44 -7.89 2.90
C VAL A 120 -14.91 -7.41 1.54
N PHE A 121 -14.92 -8.30 0.57
CA PHE A 121 -14.38 -8.05 -0.76
C PHE A 121 -15.40 -7.27 -1.61
N ASP A 122 -15.07 -6.03 -1.97
CA ASP A 122 -15.90 -5.12 -2.78
C ASP A 122 -15.10 -4.64 -4.00
N TRP A 123 -15.44 -5.16 -5.18
CA TRP A 123 -14.75 -4.87 -6.42
C TRP A 123 -14.78 -3.39 -6.81
N ALA A 124 -15.90 -2.71 -6.59
CA ALA A 124 -16.06 -1.31 -6.94
C ALA A 124 -15.14 -0.43 -6.09
N LYS A 125 -15.11 -0.68 -4.77
CA LYS A 125 -14.25 0.07 -3.85
C LYS A 125 -12.77 -0.20 -4.08
N MET A 126 -12.40 -1.45 -4.40
CA MET A 126 -11.01 -1.82 -4.61
C MET A 126 -10.37 -1.14 -5.81
N LEU A 127 -11.15 -0.92 -6.87
CA LEU A 127 -10.70 -0.33 -8.14
C LEU A 127 -11.09 1.14 -8.28
N ASP A 128 -11.55 1.78 -7.21
CA ASP A 128 -11.89 3.20 -7.20
C ASP A 128 -10.63 4.07 -7.25
N PHE A 129 -10.55 5.00 -8.19
CA PHE A 129 -9.45 5.96 -8.35
C PHE A 129 -9.61 7.22 -7.49
N THR A 130 -10.68 7.33 -6.72
CA THR A 130 -10.99 8.50 -5.88
C THR A 130 -11.07 8.17 -4.40
N GLY A 131 -11.21 6.88 -4.06
CA GLY A 131 -11.38 6.39 -2.69
C GLY A 131 -10.10 5.81 -2.07
N ASP A 132 -10.28 5.18 -0.92
CA ASP A 132 -9.20 4.51 -0.17
C ASP A 132 -8.82 3.17 -0.85
N SER A 133 -8.01 3.26 -1.89
CA SER A 133 -7.65 2.16 -2.79
C SER A 133 -6.23 2.27 -3.33
N ALA A 134 -5.65 1.16 -3.82
CA ALA A 134 -4.34 1.21 -4.47
C ALA A 134 -4.34 2.06 -5.75
N PRO A 135 -5.35 1.99 -6.65
CA PRO A 135 -5.40 2.85 -7.82
C PRO A 135 -5.32 4.34 -7.48
N TYR A 136 -5.96 4.80 -6.40
CA TYR A 136 -5.86 6.17 -5.92
C TYR A 136 -4.42 6.55 -5.52
N LEU A 137 -3.74 5.68 -4.77
CA LEU A 137 -2.35 5.91 -4.34
C LEU A 137 -1.38 5.89 -5.54
N GLN A 138 -1.56 4.95 -6.45
CA GLN A 138 -0.77 4.85 -7.67
C GLN A 138 -0.97 6.07 -8.57
N TYR A 139 -2.22 6.52 -8.73
CA TYR A 139 -2.55 7.74 -9.49
C TYR A 139 -1.94 8.99 -8.85
N THR A 140 -2.01 9.11 -7.51
CA THR A 140 -1.37 10.22 -6.79
C THR A 140 0.13 10.23 -7.08
N TYR A 141 0.82 9.09 -6.97
CA TYR A 141 2.24 8.97 -7.30
C TYR A 141 2.54 9.39 -8.75
N THR A 142 1.78 8.88 -9.71
CA THR A 142 1.95 9.21 -11.14
C THR A 142 1.78 10.71 -11.39
N ARG A 143 0.82 11.35 -10.70
CA ARG A 143 0.61 12.80 -10.77
C ARG A 143 1.85 13.58 -10.28
N LEU A 144 2.46 13.17 -9.15
CA LEU A 144 3.68 13.79 -8.64
C LEU A 144 4.84 13.65 -9.64
N GLN A 145 5.02 12.45 -10.21
CA GLN A 145 6.05 12.22 -11.23
C GLN A 145 5.83 13.10 -12.48
N SER A 146 4.58 13.25 -12.91
CA SER A 146 4.24 14.13 -14.04
C SER A 146 4.61 15.58 -13.80
N ILE A 147 4.46 16.08 -12.56
CA ILE A 147 4.91 17.44 -12.18
C ILE A 147 6.43 17.53 -12.30
N LEU A 148 7.16 16.58 -11.74
CA LEU A 148 8.63 16.56 -11.75
C LEU A 148 9.19 16.48 -13.17
N VAL A 149 8.61 15.63 -14.01
CA VAL A 149 9.00 15.52 -15.44
C VAL A 149 8.78 16.85 -16.18
N LYS A 150 7.62 17.49 -15.99
CA LYS A 150 7.31 18.79 -16.62
C LYS A 150 8.18 19.94 -16.11
N ALA A 151 8.55 19.90 -14.84
CA ALA A 151 9.42 20.92 -14.22
C ALA A 151 10.89 20.79 -14.65
N GLY A 152 11.30 19.59 -15.08
CA GLY A 152 12.70 19.27 -15.38
C GLY A 152 13.55 19.14 -14.10
N ARG A 153 14.87 19.30 -14.24
CA ARG A 153 15.80 19.09 -13.13
C ARG A 153 15.60 20.10 -12.02
N VAL A 154 15.29 19.63 -10.81
CA VAL A 154 15.18 20.46 -9.60
C VAL A 154 16.58 20.93 -9.20
N LYS A 155 16.74 22.25 -9.01
CA LYS A 155 17.97 22.86 -8.49
C LYS A 155 18.03 22.71 -6.97
N LYS A 156 19.15 23.14 -6.37
CA LYS A 156 19.33 23.17 -4.91
C LYS A 156 18.09 23.80 -4.24
N THR A 157 17.49 23.06 -3.33
CA THR A 157 16.22 23.41 -2.67
C THR A 157 16.48 24.10 -1.33
N ASP A 158 15.83 25.23 -1.10
CA ASP A 158 15.76 25.89 0.20
C ASP A 158 14.35 25.75 0.76
N PHE A 159 14.16 24.82 1.67
CA PHE A 159 12.85 24.55 2.29
C PHE A 159 12.32 25.68 3.18
N GLN A 160 13.14 26.69 3.53
CA GLN A 160 12.69 27.89 4.26
C GLN A 160 11.74 28.76 3.42
N LYS A 161 11.66 28.52 2.12
CA LYS A 161 10.71 29.18 1.21
C LYS A 161 9.31 28.58 1.25
N LEU A 162 9.11 27.47 1.97
CA LEU A 162 7.79 26.89 2.23
C LEU A 162 7.10 27.72 3.33
N SER A 163 5.79 28.01 3.15
CA SER A 163 5.10 28.97 4.03
C SER A 163 3.63 28.64 4.29
N SER A 164 3.03 27.72 3.54
CA SER A 164 1.62 27.39 3.73
C SER A 164 1.41 26.27 4.75
N GLU A 165 0.25 26.26 5.39
CA GLU A 165 -0.12 25.26 6.38
C GLU A 165 -0.10 23.84 5.79
N VAL A 166 -0.58 23.68 4.56
CA VAL A 166 -0.60 22.38 3.88
C VAL A 166 0.82 21.85 3.62
N GLU A 167 1.77 22.74 3.28
CA GLU A 167 3.18 22.37 3.10
C GLU A 167 3.79 21.85 4.41
N PHE A 168 3.51 22.53 5.53
CA PHE A 168 3.97 22.08 6.85
C PHE A 168 3.32 20.79 7.30
N HIS A 169 2.05 20.56 6.96
CA HIS A 169 1.39 19.29 7.23
C HIS A 169 2.05 18.14 6.45
N ILE A 170 2.42 18.37 5.19
CA ILE A 170 3.14 17.38 4.39
C ILE A 170 4.51 17.09 5.01
N ILE A 171 5.30 18.14 5.34
CA ILE A 171 6.62 17.96 5.96
C ILE A 171 6.53 17.13 7.23
N ARG A 172 5.58 17.46 8.12
CA ARG A 172 5.35 16.70 9.35
C ARG A 172 5.03 15.25 9.05
N LYS A 173 4.14 15.00 8.07
CA LYS A 173 3.78 13.66 7.66
C LYS A 173 4.98 12.88 7.11
N LEU A 174 5.87 13.51 6.35
CA LEU A 174 7.09 12.86 5.86
C LEU A 174 8.05 12.49 7.00
N ILE A 175 8.20 13.35 8.00
CA ILE A 175 9.05 13.11 9.18
C ILE A 175 8.52 11.96 10.04
N GLU A 176 7.22 11.75 10.11
CA GLU A 176 6.58 10.65 10.85
C GLU A 176 6.85 9.25 10.24
N PHE A 177 7.29 9.17 8.97
CA PHE A 177 7.37 7.90 8.26
C PHE A 177 8.31 6.86 8.91
N PRO A 178 9.53 7.22 9.37
CA PRO A 178 10.40 6.25 10.04
C PRO A 178 9.79 5.67 11.31
N ASP A 179 9.12 6.49 12.12
CA ASP A 179 8.48 6.04 13.36
C ASP A 179 7.28 5.12 13.05
N GLU A 180 6.55 5.41 11.97
CA GLU A 180 5.45 4.57 11.52
C GLU A 180 5.95 3.19 11.04
N LEU A 181 7.11 3.13 10.39
CA LEU A 181 7.74 1.86 10.01
C LEU A 181 8.10 1.03 11.24
N VAL A 182 8.71 1.64 12.25
CA VAL A 182 9.08 0.95 13.51
C VAL A 182 7.82 0.41 14.19
N ARG A 183 6.80 1.25 14.41
CA ARG A 183 5.53 0.85 15.03
C ARG A 183 4.84 -0.29 14.27
N SER A 184 4.84 -0.22 12.95
CA SER A 184 4.23 -1.25 12.10
C SER A 184 4.99 -2.57 12.17
N ALA A 185 6.32 -2.53 12.23
CA ALA A 185 7.15 -3.73 12.35
C ALA A 185 7.00 -4.38 13.72
N GLU A 186 7.07 -3.62 14.80
CA GLU A 186 6.92 -4.11 16.17
C GLU A 186 5.53 -4.69 16.45
N GLY A 187 4.47 -4.03 15.93
CA GLY A 187 3.08 -4.48 16.06
C GLY A 187 2.65 -5.53 15.05
N TYR A 188 3.50 -5.86 14.05
CA TYR A 188 3.10 -6.68 12.89
C TYR A 188 1.82 -6.14 12.23
N ALA A 189 1.68 -4.81 12.16
CA ALA A 189 0.47 -4.08 11.76
C ALA A 189 0.69 -3.37 10.42
N VAL A 190 0.71 -4.13 9.32
CA VAL A 190 0.96 -3.61 7.97
C VAL A 190 -0.08 -2.56 7.54
N ASN A 191 -1.31 -2.65 8.07
CA ASN A 191 -2.37 -1.68 7.85
C ASN A 191 -1.98 -0.24 8.25
N ASN A 192 -1.07 -0.05 9.19
CA ASN A 192 -0.58 1.28 9.54
C ASN A 192 0.14 1.94 8.36
N ILE A 193 0.94 1.18 7.60
CA ILE A 193 1.61 1.69 6.39
C ILE A 193 0.60 2.04 5.30
N ALA A 194 -0.45 1.23 5.13
CA ALA A 194 -1.52 1.51 4.18
C ALA A 194 -2.26 2.81 4.54
N ASN A 195 -2.65 2.97 5.80
CA ASN A 195 -3.31 4.17 6.32
C ASN A 195 -2.42 5.41 6.24
N TYR A 196 -1.12 5.24 6.52
CA TYR A 196 -0.13 6.30 6.33
C TYR A 196 -0.07 6.76 4.88
N ALA A 197 0.06 5.82 3.93
CA ALA A 197 0.13 6.13 2.51
C ALA A 197 -1.14 6.86 2.02
N TYR A 198 -2.31 6.42 2.47
CA TYR A 198 -3.58 7.07 2.15
C TYR A 198 -3.68 8.49 2.71
N THR A 199 -3.30 8.67 3.98
CA THR A 199 -3.28 10.02 4.61
C THR A 199 -2.32 10.96 3.88
N LEU A 200 -1.11 10.49 3.53
CA LEU A 200 -0.15 11.26 2.75
C LEU A 200 -0.72 11.61 1.37
N ALA A 201 -1.30 10.65 0.66
CA ALA A 201 -1.90 10.88 -0.66
C ALA A 201 -3.02 11.93 -0.63
N ASN A 202 -3.86 11.92 0.40
CA ASN A 202 -4.90 12.93 0.60
C ASN A 202 -4.33 14.34 0.81
N LEU A 203 -3.27 14.47 1.61
CA LEU A 203 -2.57 15.75 1.79
C LEU A 203 -1.96 16.24 0.48
N LEU A 204 -1.33 15.34 -0.27
CA LEU A 204 -0.70 15.66 -1.56
C LEU A 204 -1.72 16.06 -2.64
N ASN A 205 -2.88 15.44 -2.69
CA ASN A 205 -3.92 15.84 -3.61
C ASN A 205 -4.51 17.21 -3.25
N LYS A 206 -4.75 17.51 -1.97
CA LYS A 206 -5.16 18.85 -1.51
C LYS A 206 -4.12 19.90 -1.86
N PHE A 207 -2.85 19.61 -1.64
CA PHE A 207 -1.74 20.49 -1.99
C PHE A 207 -1.69 20.74 -3.50
N TYR A 208 -1.83 19.71 -4.32
CA TYR A 208 -1.86 19.84 -5.78
C TYR A 208 -3.00 20.75 -6.26
N GLU A 209 -4.19 20.61 -5.67
CA GLU A 209 -5.37 21.39 -6.05
C GLU A 209 -5.26 22.86 -5.62
N SER A 210 -4.63 23.14 -4.48
CA SER A 210 -4.52 24.48 -3.90
C SER A 210 -3.29 25.26 -4.35
N THR A 211 -2.27 24.58 -4.91
CA THR A 211 -0.96 25.21 -5.18
C THR A 211 -0.56 25.07 -6.64
N PRO A 212 -0.49 26.15 -7.41
CA PRO A 212 -0.13 26.13 -8.83
C PRO A 212 1.40 26.00 -9.03
N ILE A 213 1.99 24.85 -8.62
CA ILE A 213 3.44 24.61 -8.48
C ILE A 213 4.23 24.99 -9.74
N LEU A 214 3.77 24.57 -10.92
CA LEU A 214 4.46 24.86 -12.18
C LEU A 214 4.33 26.31 -12.65
N LYS A 215 3.35 27.05 -12.10
CA LYS A 215 3.10 28.46 -12.42
C LYS A 215 3.69 29.41 -11.36
N GLU A 216 4.36 28.89 -10.32
CA GLU A 216 5.04 29.72 -9.34
C GLU A 216 6.17 30.50 -10.01
N GLU A 217 6.09 31.81 -9.93
CA GLU A 217 7.02 32.74 -10.59
C GLU A 217 8.33 32.89 -9.81
N ASN A 218 8.26 32.84 -8.49
CA ASN A 218 9.45 32.88 -7.65
C ASN A 218 10.22 31.55 -7.80
N THR A 219 11.39 31.62 -8.43
CA THR A 219 12.22 30.45 -8.75
C THR A 219 12.71 29.68 -7.53
N GLU A 220 12.99 30.37 -6.41
CA GLU A 220 13.43 29.74 -5.17
C GLU A 220 12.27 29.01 -4.50
N ARG A 221 11.09 29.65 -4.44
CA ARG A 221 9.88 29.03 -3.91
C ARG A 221 9.45 27.84 -4.77
N ARG A 222 9.46 27.99 -6.11
CA ARG A 222 9.16 26.87 -7.02
C ARG A 222 10.11 25.69 -6.80
N ALA A 223 11.40 25.95 -6.60
CA ALA A 223 12.36 24.90 -6.29
C ALA A 223 12.04 24.20 -4.94
N ALA A 224 11.63 24.97 -3.91
CA ALA A 224 11.21 24.42 -2.64
C ALA A 224 9.96 23.52 -2.77
N LEU A 225 8.94 23.97 -3.51
CA LEU A 225 7.73 23.19 -3.78
C LEU A 225 8.04 21.89 -4.55
N LEU A 226 8.91 21.95 -5.56
CA LEU A 226 9.35 20.77 -6.31
C LEU A 226 10.15 19.80 -5.45
N GLY A 227 11.02 20.31 -4.56
CA GLY A 227 11.73 19.47 -3.58
C GLY A 227 10.78 18.77 -2.61
N LEU A 228 9.70 19.44 -2.18
CA LEU A 228 8.66 18.83 -1.35
C LEU A 228 7.92 17.73 -2.11
N ILE A 229 7.60 17.94 -3.39
CA ILE A 229 7.00 16.92 -4.27
C ILE A 229 7.94 15.72 -4.44
N GLU A 230 9.22 15.94 -4.69
CA GLU A 230 10.21 14.87 -4.87
C GLU A 230 10.33 14.01 -3.60
N ALA A 231 10.49 14.64 -2.44
CA ALA A 231 10.52 13.93 -1.15
C ALA A 231 9.23 13.15 -0.89
N SER A 232 8.07 13.77 -1.20
CA SER A 232 6.77 13.12 -1.04
C SER A 232 6.59 11.91 -1.95
N ALA A 233 7.01 12.02 -3.21
CA ALA A 233 6.98 10.92 -4.15
C ALA A 233 7.87 9.75 -3.71
N ALA A 234 9.07 10.05 -3.19
CA ALA A 234 9.98 9.03 -2.67
C ALA A 234 9.37 8.27 -1.47
N VAL A 235 8.78 8.98 -0.52
CA VAL A 235 8.14 8.36 0.66
C VAL A 235 6.90 7.56 0.26
N LEU A 236 6.02 8.10 -0.60
CA LEU A 236 4.85 7.38 -1.07
C LEU A 236 5.23 6.11 -1.85
N GLN A 237 6.25 6.20 -2.72
CA GLN A 237 6.79 5.05 -3.44
C GLN A 237 7.32 3.99 -2.47
N LYS A 238 8.04 4.41 -1.43
CA LYS A 238 8.58 3.49 -0.42
C LYS A 238 7.46 2.80 0.35
N ALA A 239 6.43 3.52 0.77
CA ALA A 239 5.27 2.95 1.43
C ALA A 239 4.56 1.92 0.53
N LEU A 240 4.30 2.25 -0.73
CA LEU A 240 3.71 1.32 -1.71
C LEU A 240 4.60 0.10 -1.95
N SER A 241 5.92 0.28 -2.03
CA SER A 241 6.87 -0.83 -2.19
C SER A 241 6.84 -1.81 -1.01
N ILE A 242 6.71 -1.31 0.23
CA ILE A 242 6.57 -2.15 1.43
C ILE A 242 5.28 -2.97 1.39
N LEU A 243 4.20 -2.40 0.87
CA LEU A 243 2.93 -3.09 0.63
C LEU A 243 2.99 -4.05 -0.58
N GLY A 244 4.12 -4.12 -1.28
CA GLY A 244 4.28 -4.91 -2.50
C GLY A 244 3.44 -4.40 -3.67
N ILE A 245 3.07 -3.10 -3.67
CA ILE A 245 2.29 -2.43 -4.71
C ILE A 245 3.25 -1.71 -5.66
N LYS A 246 3.18 -2.03 -6.94
CA LYS A 246 4.00 -1.38 -7.96
C LYS A 246 3.52 0.05 -8.23
N THR A 247 4.44 0.99 -8.25
CA THR A 247 4.19 2.35 -8.77
C THR A 247 4.29 2.38 -10.29
N LEU A 248 3.61 3.33 -10.91
CA LEU A 248 3.54 3.50 -12.35
C LEU A 248 3.97 4.92 -12.70
N GLU A 249 4.69 5.07 -13.80
CA GLU A 249 5.07 6.40 -14.32
C GLU A 249 3.89 7.07 -15.04
N ARG A 250 2.96 6.25 -15.55
CA ARG A 250 1.75 6.68 -16.25
C ARG A 250 0.59 5.72 -15.94
N ILE A 251 -0.58 6.29 -15.68
CA ILE A 251 -1.88 5.60 -15.51
C ILE A 251 -2.94 6.32 -16.31
#